data_83b9d2053464fe986904f442be047cc6
#
_entry.id   83b9d2053464fe986904f442be047cc6
#
_cell.length_a   1.000
_cell.length_b   1.000
_cell.length_c   1.000
_cell.angle_alpha   90.00
_cell.angle_beta   90.00
_cell.angle_gamma   90.00
#
_symmetry.space_group_name_H-M   'P 1'
#
loop_
_entity.id
_entity.type
_entity.pdbx_description
1 polymer ?
#
loop_
_entity_poly.entity_id
_entity_poly.type
_entity_poly.pdbx_seq_one_letter_code
_entity_poly.pdbx_strand_id
1 'polypeptide(L)'
;MDKAQNTNKYRELEERTFLFAKRCRNYVKNLPKTISNIEYSRQLIRSSGSQAANYIEANESLSKKDFVHRVKICRKEAKESCLWLNLAEPEDSAKGEQESLIQEAEELRKIFSSILDKSS
;
A
#
# COMPACT_ATOMS: atom_id res chain seq x y z
N MET A 1 -11.65 24.70 5.15
CA MET A 1 -11.98 23.52 4.38
C MET A 1 -13.11 22.75 5.01
N ASP A 2 -14.04 22.33 4.19
CA ASP A 2 -15.25 21.64 4.63
C ASP A 2 -14.91 20.29 5.28
N LYS A 3 -15.49 20.01 6.42
CA LYS A 3 -15.32 18.76 7.16
C LYS A 3 -15.77 17.54 6.33
N ALA A 4 -16.85 17.70 5.56
CA ALA A 4 -17.36 16.64 4.71
C ALA A 4 -16.36 16.25 3.61
N GLN A 5 -15.67 17.21 3.01
CA GLN A 5 -14.65 16.95 2.00
C GLN A 5 -13.47 16.20 2.59
N ASN A 6 -13.03 16.57 3.80
CA ASN A 6 -11.95 15.87 4.49
C ASN A 6 -12.31 14.43 4.78
N THR A 7 -13.54 14.19 5.25
CA THR A 7 -14.03 12.85 5.55
C THR A 7 -14.05 11.99 4.28
N ASN A 8 -14.50 12.55 3.16
CA ASN A 8 -14.51 11.83 1.88
C ASN A 8 -13.11 11.48 1.40
N LYS A 9 -12.16 12.42 1.52
CA LYS A 9 -10.76 12.20 1.15
C LYS A 9 -10.14 11.06 1.94
N TYR A 10 -10.34 11.04 3.25
CA TYR A 10 -9.81 10.00 4.13
C TYR A 10 -10.43 8.65 3.77
N ARG A 11 -11.72 8.63 3.52
CA ARG A 11 -12.43 7.40 3.14
C ARG A 11 -11.94 6.86 1.80
N GLU A 12 -11.74 7.74 0.82
CA GLU A 12 -11.24 7.35 -0.51
C GLU A 12 -9.86 6.71 -0.41
N LEU A 13 -8.98 7.27 0.41
CA LEU A 13 -7.65 6.72 0.57
C LEU A 13 -7.67 5.42 1.37
N GLU A 14 -8.55 5.30 2.37
CA GLU A 14 -8.73 4.02 3.07
C GLU A 14 -9.17 2.93 2.10
N GLU A 15 -10.13 3.22 1.24
CA GLU A 15 -10.61 2.27 0.23
C GLU A 15 -9.50 1.92 -0.77
N ARG A 16 -8.73 2.93 -1.19
CA ARG A 16 -7.67 2.74 -2.16
C ARG A 16 -6.55 1.85 -1.60
N THR A 17 -6.15 2.08 -0.35
CA THR A 17 -5.13 1.26 0.31
C THR A 17 -5.64 -0.16 0.54
N PHE A 18 -6.89 -0.32 0.92
CA PHE A 18 -7.54 -1.62 1.06
C PHE A 18 -7.58 -2.37 -0.28
N LEU A 19 -7.99 -1.69 -1.34
CA LEU A 19 -8.07 -2.31 -2.67
C LEU A 19 -6.70 -2.76 -3.16
N PHE A 20 -5.67 -1.97 -2.91
CA PHE A 20 -4.30 -2.35 -3.26
C PHE A 20 -3.91 -3.66 -2.56
N ALA A 21 -4.17 -3.77 -1.26
CA ALA A 21 -3.87 -4.99 -0.49
C ALA A 21 -4.64 -6.19 -1.05
N LYS A 22 -5.92 -6.00 -1.38
CA LYS A 22 -6.76 -7.05 -1.95
C LYS A 22 -6.23 -7.50 -3.32
N ARG A 23 -5.84 -6.56 -4.16
CA ARG A 23 -5.25 -6.85 -5.48
C ARG A 23 -3.94 -7.63 -5.34
N CYS A 24 -3.11 -7.27 -4.38
CA CYS A 24 -1.86 -7.99 -4.10
C CYS A 24 -2.15 -9.43 -3.67
N ARG A 25 -3.14 -9.62 -2.80
CA ARG A 25 -3.56 -10.96 -2.38
C ARG A 25 -3.99 -11.81 -3.58
N ASN A 26 -4.78 -11.24 -4.47
CA ASN A 26 -5.25 -11.95 -5.65
C ASN A 26 -4.10 -12.26 -6.62
N TYR A 27 -3.18 -11.32 -6.75
CA TYR A 27 -2.00 -11.48 -7.60
C TYR A 27 -1.14 -12.66 -7.14
N VAL A 28 -0.85 -12.75 -5.83
CA VAL A 28 0.02 -13.82 -5.32
C VAL A 28 -0.61 -15.21 -5.43
N LYS A 29 -1.93 -15.30 -5.49
CA LYS A 29 -2.61 -16.60 -5.65
C LYS A 29 -2.22 -17.30 -6.95
N ASN A 30 -1.85 -16.52 -7.96
CA ASN A 30 -1.53 -17.04 -9.29
C ASN A 30 -0.03 -17.04 -9.62
N LEU A 31 0.81 -16.66 -8.66
CA LEU A 31 2.25 -16.72 -8.85
C LEU A 31 2.74 -18.16 -8.88
N PRO A 32 3.67 -18.52 -9.81
CA PRO A 32 4.31 -19.82 -9.76
C PRO A 32 4.94 -20.06 -8.37
N LYS A 33 4.77 -21.26 -7.85
CA LYS A 33 5.17 -21.59 -6.47
C LYS A 33 6.64 -22.02 -6.40
N THR A 34 7.52 -21.12 -6.83
CA THR A 34 8.96 -21.28 -6.63
C THR A 34 9.30 -20.86 -5.19
N ILE A 35 10.47 -21.27 -4.71
CA ILE A 35 10.92 -20.89 -3.36
C ILE A 35 10.93 -19.37 -3.21
N SER A 36 11.46 -18.65 -4.21
CA SER A 36 11.55 -17.20 -4.16
C SER A 36 10.18 -16.53 -4.19
N ASN A 37 9.29 -16.97 -5.08
CA ASN A 37 7.95 -16.41 -5.17
C ASN A 37 7.13 -16.63 -3.90
N ILE A 38 7.31 -17.79 -3.25
CA ILE A 38 6.63 -18.07 -1.98
C ILE A 38 7.04 -17.03 -0.93
N GLU A 39 8.34 -16.74 -0.84
CA GLU A 39 8.83 -15.75 0.12
C GLU A 39 8.36 -14.33 -0.25
N TYR A 40 8.45 -13.96 -1.52
CA TYR A 40 7.99 -12.63 -1.97
C TYR A 40 6.49 -12.46 -1.75
N SER A 41 5.71 -13.51 -1.97
CA SER A 41 4.26 -13.48 -1.73
C SER A 41 3.96 -13.21 -0.27
N ARG A 42 4.67 -13.87 0.64
CA ARG A 42 4.50 -13.70 2.09
C ARG A 42 4.78 -12.24 2.48
N GLN A 43 5.89 -11.71 2.00
CA GLN A 43 6.29 -10.33 2.30
C GLN A 43 5.33 -9.32 1.68
N LEU A 44 4.85 -9.56 0.47
CA LEU A 44 3.92 -8.66 -0.21
C LEU A 44 2.57 -8.61 0.51
N ILE A 45 2.04 -9.76 0.90
CA ILE A 45 0.78 -9.83 1.67
C ILE A 45 0.93 -9.03 2.97
N ARG A 46 2.04 -9.21 3.67
CA ARG A 46 2.31 -8.49 4.92
C ARG A 46 2.40 -6.97 4.70
N SER A 47 3.24 -6.55 3.75
CA SER A 47 3.48 -5.11 3.57
C SER A 47 2.28 -4.38 2.96
N SER A 48 1.57 -4.99 2.01
CA SER A 48 0.39 -4.37 1.42
C SER A 48 -0.75 -4.24 2.45
N GLY A 49 -0.92 -5.24 3.30
CA GLY A 49 -1.91 -5.17 4.39
C GLY A 49 -1.52 -4.15 5.44
N SER A 50 -0.24 -4.09 5.79
CA SER A 50 0.26 -3.15 6.80
C SER A 50 0.08 -1.69 6.38
N GLN A 51 0.28 -1.35 5.10
CA GLN A 51 0.09 0.03 4.67
C GLN A 51 -1.38 0.44 4.80
N ALA A 52 -2.32 -0.46 4.52
CA ALA A 52 -3.75 -0.18 4.69
C ALA A 52 -4.12 -0.06 6.17
N ALA A 53 -3.66 -1.00 7.00
CA ALA A 53 -3.95 -1.01 8.43
C ALA A 53 -3.41 0.24 9.12
N ASN A 54 -2.19 0.66 8.79
CA ASN A 54 -1.59 1.85 9.40
C ASN A 54 -2.28 3.13 8.93
N TYR A 55 -2.82 3.16 7.73
CA TYR A 55 -3.58 4.34 7.30
C TYR A 55 -4.89 4.47 8.07
N ILE A 56 -5.59 3.36 8.32
CA ILE A 56 -6.79 3.36 9.17
C ILE A 56 -6.44 3.90 10.57
N GLU A 57 -5.33 3.42 11.14
CA GLU A 57 -4.86 3.87 12.44
C GLU A 57 -4.48 5.36 12.43
N ALA A 58 -3.89 5.83 11.33
CA ALA A 58 -3.56 7.25 11.19
C ALA A 58 -4.81 8.12 11.31
N ASN A 59 -5.89 7.73 10.66
CA ASN A 59 -7.14 8.48 10.69
C ASN A 59 -7.81 8.48 12.07
N GLU A 60 -7.47 7.50 12.93
CA GLU A 60 -7.97 7.43 14.31
C GLU A 60 -7.00 8.04 15.31
N SER A 61 -5.89 8.62 14.84
CA SER A 61 -4.85 9.18 15.73
C SER A 61 -5.38 10.33 16.56
N LEU A 62 -4.95 10.39 17.83
CA LEU A 62 -5.37 11.43 18.76
C LEU A 62 -4.44 12.66 18.76
N SER A 63 -3.29 12.57 18.07
CA SER A 63 -2.33 13.66 17.98
C SER A 63 -1.71 13.72 16.59
N LYS A 64 -1.20 14.91 16.24
CA LYS A 64 -0.47 15.09 15.00
C LYS A 64 0.77 14.21 14.94
N LYS A 65 1.45 14.06 16.06
CA LYS A 65 2.66 13.22 16.17
C LYS A 65 2.34 11.77 15.82
N ASP A 66 1.26 11.24 16.36
CA ASP A 66 0.82 9.87 16.08
C ASP A 66 0.42 9.71 14.61
N PHE A 67 -0.30 10.69 14.08
CA PHE A 67 -0.72 10.69 12.68
C PHE A 67 0.50 10.61 11.74
N VAL A 68 1.47 11.49 11.96
CA VAL A 68 2.71 11.54 11.15
C VAL A 68 3.46 10.22 11.26
N HIS A 69 3.56 9.66 12.46
CA HIS A 69 4.23 8.37 12.67
C HIS A 69 3.58 7.27 11.84
N ARG A 70 2.24 7.17 11.89
CA ARG A 70 1.49 6.15 11.15
C ARG A 70 1.63 6.33 9.65
N VAL A 71 1.57 7.56 9.16
CA VAL A 71 1.71 7.82 7.72
C VAL A 71 3.12 7.50 7.23
N LYS A 72 4.14 7.73 8.05
CA LYS A 72 5.52 7.30 7.73
C LYS A 72 5.61 5.79 7.55
N ILE A 73 4.91 5.03 8.39
CA ILE A 73 4.87 3.57 8.26
C ILE A 73 4.15 3.20 6.95
N CYS A 74 3.03 3.86 6.63
CA CYS A 74 2.33 3.62 5.36
C CYS A 74 3.26 3.80 4.17
N ARG A 75 4.03 4.90 4.15
CA ARG A 75 4.98 5.18 3.08
C ARG A 75 6.05 4.09 2.96
N LYS A 76 6.60 3.69 4.10
CA LYS A 76 7.60 2.62 4.16
C LYS A 76 7.05 1.31 3.61
N GLU A 77 5.84 0.93 4.02
CA GLU A 77 5.24 -0.33 3.61
C GLU A 77 4.83 -0.32 2.14
N ALA A 78 4.39 0.82 1.61
CA ALA A 78 4.12 0.95 0.18
C ALA A 78 5.40 0.76 -0.63
N LYS A 79 6.51 1.34 -0.16
CA LYS A 79 7.81 1.20 -0.79
C LYS A 79 8.30 -0.26 -0.76
N GLU A 80 8.12 -0.94 0.36
CA GLU A 80 8.48 -2.35 0.48
C GLU A 80 7.62 -3.22 -0.43
N SER A 81 6.32 -2.93 -0.52
CA SER A 81 5.43 -3.65 -1.44
C SER A 81 5.91 -3.53 -2.88
N CYS A 82 6.38 -2.35 -3.27
CA CYS A 82 6.96 -2.13 -4.59
C CYS A 82 8.16 -3.04 -4.83
N LEU A 83 9.03 -3.19 -3.83
CA LEU A 83 10.20 -4.08 -3.91
C LEU A 83 9.77 -5.54 -4.15
N TRP A 84 8.82 -6.04 -3.36
CA TRP A 84 8.38 -7.42 -3.50
C TRP A 84 7.68 -7.67 -4.84
N LEU A 85 6.91 -6.69 -5.32
CA LEU A 85 6.29 -6.78 -6.63
C LEU A 85 7.32 -6.84 -7.76
N ASN A 86 8.40 -6.06 -7.63
CA ASN A 86 9.47 -6.06 -8.63
C ASN A 86 10.27 -7.36 -8.64
N LEU A 87 10.42 -7.99 -7.49
CA LEU A 87 11.19 -9.23 -7.36
C LEU A 87 10.39 -10.46 -7.76
N ALA A 88 9.08 -10.43 -7.61
CA ALA A 88 8.23 -11.57 -7.95
C ALA A 88 8.30 -11.87 -9.45
N GLU A 89 8.24 -13.14 -9.78
CA GLU A 89 8.34 -13.60 -11.16
C GLU A 89 7.02 -14.27 -11.59
N PRO A 90 6.07 -13.48 -12.15
CA PRO A 90 4.77 -14.01 -12.55
C PRO A 90 4.82 -14.75 -13.90
N GLU A 91 3.74 -15.46 -14.20
CA GLU A 91 3.49 -15.94 -15.54
C GLU A 91 3.35 -14.76 -16.49
N ASP A 92 3.60 -14.96 -17.77
CA ASP A 92 3.51 -13.90 -18.78
C ASP A 92 2.13 -13.23 -18.78
N SER A 93 1.07 -13.99 -18.58
CA SER A 93 -0.29 -13.47 -18.56
C SER A 93 -0.57 -12.51 -17.40
N ALA A 94 0.26 -12.54 -16.34
CA ALA A 94 0.09 -11.69 -15.17
C ALA A 94 1.07 -10.51 -15.13
N LYS A 95 1.90 -10.33 -16.14
CA LYS A 95 2.88 -9.23 -16.17
C LYS A 95 2.22 -7.87 -16.23
N GLY A 96 1.07 -7.76 -16.90
CA GLY A 96 0.31 -6.50 -16.93
C GLY A 96 -0.19 -6.11 -15.54
N GLU A 97 -0.67 -7.08 -14.77
CA GLU A 97 -1.12 -6.81 -13.40
C GLU A 97 0.06 -6.47 -12.50
N GLN A 98 1.20 -7.14 -12.67
CA GLN A 98 2.42 -6.79 -11.94
C GLN A 98 2.79 -5.31 -12.15
N GLU A 99 2.83 -4.87 -13.41
CA GLU A 99 3.18 -3.48 -13.74
C GLU A 99 2.17 -2.50 -13.16
N SER A 100 0.88 -2.83 -13.23
CA SER A 100 -0.18 -2.01 -12.68
C SER A 100 -0.06 -1.88 -11.17
N LEU A 101 0.26 -2.98 -10.47
CA LEU A 101 0.43 -2.96 -9.02
C LEU A 101 1.69 -2.18 -8.60
N ILE A 102 2.78 -2.31 -9.36
CA ILE A 102 4.00 -1.52 -9.10
C ILE A 102 3.68 -0.04 -9.21
N GLN A 103 2.96 0.36 -10.26
CA GLN A 103 2.56 1.75 -10.45
C GLN A 103 1.69 2.24 -9.30
N GLU A 104 0.73 1.44 -8.86
CA GLU A 104 -0.14 1.81 -7.74
C GLU A 104 0.65 1.95 -6.44
N ALA A 105 1.60 1.06 -6.17
CA ALA A 105 2.47 1.15 -5.00
C ALA A 105 3.26 2.47 -5.01
N GLU A 106 3.79 2.86 -6.17
CA GLU A 106 4.54 4.11 -6.31
C GLU A 106 3.64 5.32 -6.10
N GLU A 107 2.41 5.29 -6.64
CA GLU A 107 1.46 6.38 -6.45
C GLU A 107 1.04 6.52 -4.99
N LEU A 108 0.78 5.41 -4.31
CA LEU A 108 0.46 5.43 -2.88
C LEU A 108 1.62 6.03 -2.07
N ARG A 109 2.86 5.61 -2.37
CA ARG A 109 4.04 6.17 -1.71
C ARG A 109 4.10 7.70 -1.87
N LYS A 110 3.84 8.19 -3.08
CA LYS A 110 3.84 9.63 -3.37
C LYS A 110 2.73 10.35 -2.62
N ILE A 111 1.56 9.74 -2.51
CA ILE A 111 0.44 10.30 -1.75
C ILE A 111 0.82 10.42 -0.28
N PHE A 112 1.40 9.38 0.32
CA PHE A 112 1.84 9.43 1.71
C PHE A 112 2.93 10.49 1.92
N SER A 113 3.87 10.61 0.98
CA SER A 113 4.89 11.66 1.03
C SER A 113 4.26 13.06 1.01
N SER A 114 3.26 13.25 0.14
CA SER A 114 2.54 14.52 0.05
C SER A 114 1.82 14.87 1.36
N ILE A 115 1.18 13.89 1.99
CA ILE A 115 0.52 14.07 3.29
C ILE A 115 1.55 14.50 4.34
N LEU A 116 2.70 13.84 4.36
CA LEU A 116 3.77 14.16 5.32
C LEU A 116 4.31 15.57 5.12
N ASP A 117 4.51 15.98 3.87
CA ASP A 117 4.99 17.33 3.56
C ASP A 117 4.02 18.40 4.06
N LYS A 118 2.71 18.14 3.92
CA LYS A 118 1.67 19.07 4.38
C LYS A 118 1.51 19.08 5.90
N SER A 119 2.02 18.05 6.55
CA SER A 119 1.90 17.90 8.01
C SER A 119 3.11 18.43 8.77
N SER A 120 4.14 18.87 8.07
CA SER A 120 5.37 19.39 8.71
C SER A 120 5.27 20.87 8.99
#